data_2d202cd6aa115eb796705ebd9f3f7ac3
#
_entry.id   2d202cd6aa115eb796705ebd9f3f7ac3
#
_cell.length_a   1.000
_cell.length_b   1.000
_cell.length_c   1.000
_cell.angle_alpha   90.00
_cell.angle_beta   90.00
_cell.angle_gamma   90.00
#
_symmetry.space_group_name_H-M   'P 1'
#
loop_
_entity.id
_entity.type
_entity.pdbx_description
1 polymer ?
#
loop_
_entity_poly.entity_id
_entity_poly.type
_entity_poly.pdbx_seq_one_letter_code
_entity_poly.pdbx_strand_id
1 'polypeptide(L)'
;MKLSYIKTLLNADVLTGEENAVFEKTEIHTACGCDLMSDVLAFVKDQSLLLTGLINPQVIRTAEMMDIVAICFVRGKVPPQEVIELAKDRGIALITTRLPLYLACGKLYKEGLGGKQSAEAL
;
A
#
# COMPACT_ATOMS: atom_id res chain seq x y z
N MET A 1 7.78 3.79 -9.28
CA MET A 1 7.90 4.84 -8.23
C MET A 1 8.46 4.20 -6.97
N LYS A 2 9.47 4.80 -6.40
CA LYS A 2 10.08 4.27 -5.17
C LYS A 2 9.16 4.43 -3.97
N LEU A 3 9.15 3.45 -3.09
CA LEU A 3 8.34 3.52 -1.87
C LEU A 3 8.77 4.70 -0.99
N SER A 4 10.07 5.02 -0.96
CA SER A 4 10.57 6.18 -0.21
C SER A 4 9.97 7.49 -0.73
N TYR A 5 9.80 7.61 -2.03
CA TYR A 5 9.17 8.78 -2.62
C TYR A 5 7.67 8.85 -2.27
N ILE A 6 7.00 7.72 -2.30
CA ILE A 6 5.59 7.63 -1.91
C ILE A 6 5.41 8.08 -0.46
N LYS A 7 6.28 7.59 0.43
CA LYS A 7 6.26 7.99 1.84
C LYS A 7 6.34 9.51 1.97
N THR A 8 7.26 10.13 1.27
CA THR A 8 7.43 11.58 1.31
C THR A 8 6.21 12.30 0.72
N LEU A 9 5.74 11.84 -0.42
CA LEU A 9 4.61 12.45 -1.12
C LEU A 9 3.34 12.46 -0.27
N LEU A 10 3.09 11.38 0.46
CA LEU A 10 1.90 11.26 1.31
C LEU A 10 2.13 11.74 2.74
N ASN A 11 3.32 12.21 3.05
CA ASN A 11 3.73 12.59 4.39
C ASN A 11 3.40 11.48 5.38
N ALA A 12 3.79 10.26 5.04
CA ALA A 12 3.44 9.06 5.77
C ALA A 12 4.49 8.67 6.79
N ASP A 13 4.05 7.98 7.84
CA ASP A 13 4.93 7.42 8.86
C ASP A 13 5.12 5.92 8.61
N VAL A 14 6.33 5.43 8.88
CA VAL A 14 6.65 4.01 8.71
C VAL A 14 6.23 3.24 9.96
N LEU A 15 5.52 2.13 9.77
CA LEU A 15 5.04 1.28 10.86
C LEU A 15 5.88 0.02 11.06
N THR A 16 6.50 -0.50 10.00
CA THR A 16 7.24 -1.78 10.03
C THR A 16 8.71 -1.64 10.33
N GLY A 17 9.14 -0.49 10.84
CA GLY A 17 10.55 -0.22 11.07
C GLY A 17 11.19 0.40 9.84
N GLU A 18 12.03 1.38 10.08
CA GLU A 18 12.63 2.16 9.01
C GLU A 18 13.91 1.50 8.55
N GLU A 19 13.77 0.60 7.63
CA GLU A 19 14.89 0.00 6.92
C GLU A 19 15.10 0.84 5.66
N ASN A 20 15.90 1.89 5.76
CA ASN A 20 16.11 2.81 4.64
C ASN A 20 16.44 2.10 3.35
N ALA A 21 17.29 1.06 3.42
CA ALA A 21 17.68 0.31 2.24
C ALA A 21 16.47 -0.35 1.57
N VAL A 22 15.52 -0.87 2.36
CA VAL A 22 14.31 -1.51 1.82
C VAL A 22 13.47 -0.47 1.09
N PHE A 23 13.23 0.69 1.73
CA PHE A 23 12.39 1.72 1.14
C PHE A 23 13.01 2.30 -0.13
N GLU A 24 14.32 2.46 -0.16
CA GLU A 24 15.03 2.96 -1.34
C GLU A 24 15.02 1.96 -2.49
N LYS A 25 14.98 0.67 -2.19
CA LYS A 25 15.04 -0.37 -3.21
C LYS A 25 13.67 -0.84 -3.69
N THR A 26 12.63 -0.61 -2.89
CA THR A 26 11.30 -1.11 -3.25
C THR A 26 10.68 -0.23 -4.33
N GLU A 27 10.47 -0.82 -5.49
CA GLU A 27 9.84 -0.16 -6.62
C GLU A 27 8.35 -0.54 -6.65
N ILE A 28 7.47 0.45 -6.70
CA ILE A 28 6.03 0.23 -6.80
C ILE A 28 5.62 0.49 -8.24
N HIS A 29 5.01 -0.50 -8.87
CA HIS A 29 4.59 -0.42 -10.28
C HIS A 29 3.19 0.13 -10.43
N THR A 30 2.31 -0.17 -9.47
CA THR A 30 0.91 0.24 -9.55
C THR A 30 0.32 0.32 -8.15
N ALA A 31 -0.89 0.85 -8.03
CA ALA A 31 -1.55 0.98 -6.74
C ALA A 31 -3.03 0.60 -6.84
N CYS A 32 -3.56 0.15 -5.74
CA CYS A 32 -4.98 -0.18 -5.58
C CYS A 32 -5.48 0.48 -4.30
N GLY A 33 -6.54 1.28 -4.40
CA GLY A 33 -7.19 1.90 -3.24
C GLY A 33 -8.53 1.23 -3.01
N CYS A 34 -8.65 0.45 -1.93
CA CYS A 34 -9.87 -0.32 -1.68
C CYS A 34 -9.97 -0.78 -0.24
N ASP A 35 -11.19 -0.73 0.32
CA ASP A 35 -11.49 -1.24 1.67
C ASP A 35 -12.17 -2.60 1.63
N LEU A 36 -12.50 -3.12 0.46
CA LEU A 36 -13.16 -4.42 0.33
C LEU A 36 -12.17 -5.46 -0.20
N MET A 37 -11.76 -6.38 0.64
CA MET A 37 -10.70 -7.34 0.29
C MET A 37 -11.10 -8.28 -0.85
N SER A 38 -12.39 -8.59 -0.99
CA SER A 38 -12.84 -9.40 -2.13
C SER A 38 -12.59 -8.68 -3.46
N ASP A 39 -12.68 -7.35 -3.48
CA ASP A 39 -12.36 -6.57 -4.67
C ASP A 39 -10.86 -6.55 -4.93
N VAL A 40 -10.06 -6.48 -3.86
CA VAL A 40 -8.60 -6.52 -3.98
C VAL A 40 -8.16 -7.83 -4.61
N LEU A 41 -8.82 -8.94 -4.25
CA LEU A 41 -8.50 -10.25 -4.83
C LEU A 41 -8.76 -10.32 -6.34
N ALA A 42 -9.56 -9.42 -6.87
CA ALA A 42 -9.79 -9.31 -8.32
C ALA A 42 -8.74 -8.44 -9.01
N PHE A 43 -7.87 -7.78 -8.24
CA PHE A 43 -6.84 -6.91 -8.77
C PHE A 43 -5.70 -7.72 -9.39
N VAL A 44 -5.08 -7.20 -10.43
CA VAL A 44 -3.98 -7.88 -11.09
C VAL A 44 -2.69 -7.71 -10.30
N LYS A 45 -1.99 -8.80 -10.02
CA LYS A 45 -0.72 -8.81 -9.30
C LYS A 45 0.36 -8.07 -10.09
N ASP A 46 1.03 -7.11 -9.48
CA ASP A 46 2.10 -6.37 -10.16
C ASP A 46 2.87 -5.47 -9.20
N GLN A 47 3.49 -6.06 -8.19
CA GLN A 47 4.34 -5.31 -7.25
C GLN A 47 3.66 -4.02 -6.79
N SER A 48 2.52 -4.16 -6.17
CA SER A 48 1.57 -3.09 -5.94
C SER A 48 1.64 -2.52 -4.54
N LEU A 49 1.15 -1.28 -4.42
CA LEU A 49 0.83 -0.65 -3.14
C LEU A 49 -0.68 -0.73 -2.95
N LEU A 50 -1.11 -1.21 -1.78
CA LEU A 50 -2.52 -1.17 -1.40
C LEU A 50 -2.74 0.02 -0.46
N LEU A 51 -3.72 0.87 -0.78
CA LEU A 51 -4.16 1.94 0.11
C LEU A 51 -5.51 1.54 0.68
N THR A 52 -5.62 1.51 2.00
CA THR A 52 -6.83 1.02 2.64
C THR A 52 -7.02 1.61 4.04
N GLY A 53 -8.26 1.67 4.49
CA GLY A 53 -8.59 2.02 5.87
C GLY A 53 -8.82 0.79 6.76
N LEU A 54 -8.73 -0.42 6.19
CA LEU A 54 -8.88 -1.65 6.96
C LEU A 54 -7.58 -2.00 7.67
N ILE A 55 -7.67 -2.35 8.95
CA ILE A 55 -6.50 -2.58 9.79
C ILE A 55 -6.47 -3.98 10.42
N ASN A 56 -7.20 -4.92 9.85
CA ASN A 56 -7.27 -6.28 10.39
C ASN A 56 -6.26 -7.21 9.69
N PRO A 57 -5.99 -8.41 10.26
CA PRO A 57 -5.01 -9.33 9.67
C PRO A 57 -5.35 -9.79 8.25
N GLN A 58 -6.61 -9.75 7.87
CA GLN A 58 -7.03 -10.17 6.53
C GLN A 58 -6.35 -9.33 5.44
N VAL A 59 -6.08 -8.06 5.74
CA VAL A 59 -5.40 -7.17 4.80
C VAL A 59 -4.01 -7.73 4.44
N ILE A 60 -3.27 -8.22 5.44
CA ILE A 60 -1.95 -8.77 5.22
C ILE A 60 -2.01 -10.06 4.40
N ARG A 61 -2.98 -10.93 4.72
CA ARG A 61 -3.15 -12.20 4.00
C ARG A 61 -3.51 -11.96 2.52
N THR A 62 -4.38 -10.99 2.28
CA THR A 62 -4.74 -10.62 0.92
C THR A 62 -3.55 -10.05 0.17
N ALA A 63 -2.78 -9.18 0.81
CA ALA A 63 -1.59 -8.59 0.21
C ALA A 63 -0.58 -9.66 -0.19
N GLU A 64 -0.39 -10.66 0.67
CA GLU A 64 0.51 -11.77 0.41
C GLU A 64 0.13 -12.53 -0.87
N MET A 65 -1.16 -12.74 -1.08
CA MET A 65 -1.68 -13.47 -2.24
C MET A 65 -1.62 -12.66 -3.53
N MET A 66 -1.57 -11.35 -3.45
CA MET A 66 -1.76 -10.46 -4.60
C MET A 66 -0.52 -9.71 -5.04
N ASP A 67 0.67 -10.14 -4.63
CA ASP A 67 1.92 -9.44 -4.95
C ASP A 67 1.88 -7.96 -4.54
N ILE A 68 1.23 -7.70 -3.42
CA ILE A 68 1.20 -6.37 -2.81
C ILE A 68 2.39 -6.31 -1.88
N VAL A 69 3.33 -5.43 -2.17
CA VAL A 69 4.60 -5.37 -1.44
C VAL A 69 4.60 -4.33 -0.33
N ALA A 70 3.61 -3.44 -0.34
CA ALA A 70 3.48 -2.40 0.68
C ALA A 70 2.01 -2.04 0.86
N ILE A 71 1.67 -1.61 2.07
CA ILE A 71 0.30 -1.16 2.40
C ILE A 71 0.40 0.21 3.04
N CYS A 72 -0.44 1.14 2.56
CA CYS A 72 -0.60 2.45 3.14
C CYS A 72 -1.98 2.55 3.79
N PHE A 73 -2.01 2.67 5.11
CA PHE A 73 -3.26 2.90 5.82
C PHE A 73 -3.60 4.38 5.74
N VAL A 74 -4.86 4.69 5.49
CA VAL A 74 -5.32 6.07 5.29
C VAL A 74 -6.08 6.59 6.50
N ARG A 75 -6.35 7.88 6.53
CA ARG A 75 -7.06 8.58 7.60
C ARG A 75 -6.40 8.41 8.97
N GLY A 76 -5.07 8.28 9.01
CA GLY A 76 -4.34 8.12 10.25
C GLY A 76 -4.57 6.79 10.95
N LYS A 77 -5.10 5.80 10.24
CA LYS A 77 -5.34 4.48 10.82
C LYS A 77 -4.03 3.78 11.09
N VAL A 78 -3.95 3.13 12.25
CA VAL A 78 -2.78 2.33 12.65
C VAL A 78 -3.29 0.97 13.08
N PRO A 79 -2.82 -0.12 12.44
CA PRO A 79 -3.27 -1.46 12.81
C PRO A 79 -2.73 -1.88 14.18
N PRO A 80 -3.35 -2.88 14.82
CA PRO A 80 -2.81 -3.46 16.04
C PRO A 80 -1.40 -3.99 15.83
N GLN A 81 -0.62 -4.05 16.91
CA GLN A 81 0.76 -4.51 16.86
C GLN A 81 0.90 -5.89 16.21
N GLU A 82 -0.05 -6.78 16.48
CA GLU A 82 -0.03 -8.12 15.89
C GLU A 82 -0.08 -8.10 14.36
N VAL A 83 -0.78 -7.13 13.77
CA VAL A 83 -0.85 -6.96 12.33
C VAL A 83 0.49 -6.45 11.79
N ILE A 84 1.10 -5.51 12.50
CA ILE A 84 2.42 -4.99 12.13
C ILE A 84 3.45 -6.12 12.16
N GLU A 85 3.44 -6.95 13.21
CA GLU A 85 4.36 -8.08 13.30
C GLU A 85 4.14 -9.09 12.18
N LEU A 86 2.88 -9.37 11.85
CA LEU A 86 2.57 -10.28 10.74
C LEU A 86 3.13 -9.74 9.42
N ALA A 87 2.97 -8.44 9.17
CA ALA A 87 3.50 -7.82 7.96
C ALA A 87 5.02 -7.91 7.90
N LYS A 88 5.70 -7.69 9.02
CA LYS A 88 7.16 -7.84 9.08
C LYS A 88 7.58 -9.25 8.72
N ASP A 89 6.88 -10.26 9.28
CA ASP A 89 7.19 -11.66 9.00
C ASP A 89 7.01 -12.01 7.52
N ARG A 90 6.12 -11.32 6.85
CA ARG A 90 5.83 -11.57 5.43
C ARG A 90 6.60 -10.64 4.49
N GLY A 91 7.42 -9.75 5.04
CA GLY A 91 8.21 -8.83 4.23
C GLY A 91 7.38 -7.74 3.56
N ILE A 92 6.24 -7.39 4.13
CA ILE A 92 5.35 -6.35 3.60
C ILE A 92 5.57 -5.07 4.39
N ALA A 93 5.90 -3.99 3.69
CA ALA A 93 6.12 -2.69 4.33
C ALA A 93 4.78 -2.04 4.67
N LEU A 94 4.67 -1.46 5.87
CA LEU A 94 3.47 -0.74 6.28
C LEU A 94 3.80 0.73 6.53
N ILE A 95 2.99 1.60 5.97
CA ILE A 95 3.04 3.04 6.24
C ILE A 95 1.62 3.53 6.55
N THR A 96 1.51 4.70 7.17
CA THR A 96 0.22 5.31 7.44
C THR A 96 0.26 6.79 7.08
N THR A 97 -0.81 7.29 6.49
CA THR A 97 -0.96 8.70 6.15
C THR A 97 -2.25 9.23 6.75
N ARG A 98 -2.27 10.52 7.07
CA ARG A 98 -3.49 11.17 7.57
C ARG A 98 -4.47 11.48 6.45
N LEU A 99 -4.03 11.43 5.20
CA LEU A 99 -4.90 11.73 4.07
C LEU A 99 -6.02 10.70 3.97
N PRO A 100 -7.22 11.15 3.57
CA PRO A 100 -8.28 10.21 3.22
C PRO A 100 -7.92 9.45 1.95
N LEU A 101 -8.61 8.34 1.72
CA LEU A 101 -8.31 7.45 0.61
C LEU A 101 -8.29 8.17 -0.74
N TYR A 102 -9.31 8.98 -0.99
CA TYR A 102 -9.42 9.68 -2.26
C TYR A 102 -8.23 10.60 -2.52
N LEU A 103 -7.83 11.39 -1.53
CA LEU A 103 -6.73 12.32 -1.69
C LEU A 103 -5.39 11.61 -1.82
N ALA A 104 -5.19 10.55 -1.05
CA ALA A 104 -3.95 9.76 -1.13
C ALA A 104 -3.81 9.15 -2.53
N CYS A 105 -4.86 8.52 -3.02
CA CYS A 105 -4.87 7.94 -4.36
C CYS A 105 -4.67 9.02 -5.42
N GLY A 106 -5.34 10.16 -5.27
CA GLY A 106 -5.24 11.26 -6.23
C GLY A 106 -3.83 11.82 -6.33
N LYS A 107 -3.14 11.97 -5.20
CA LYS A 107 -1.76 12.45 -5.19
C LYS A 107 -0.84 11.50 -5.94
N LEU A 108 -0.98 10.20 -5.70
CA LEU A 108 -0.16 9.20 -6.38
C LEU A 108 -0.42 9.18 -7.87
N TYR A 109 -1.68 9.21 -8.26
CA TYR A 109 -2.07 9.18 -9.67
C TYR A 109 -1.54 10.42 -10.40
N LYS A 110 -1.66 11.58 -9.76
CA LYS A 110 -1.17 12.84 -10.33
C LYS A 110 0.33 12.82 -10.55
N GLU A 111 1.08 12.11 -9.69
CA GLU A 111 2.54 12.01 -9.80
C GLU A 111 2.98 10.90 -10.74
N GLY A 112 2.05 10.22 -11.38
CA GLY A 112 2.37 9.25 -12.41
C GLY A 112 2.26 7.79 -12.00
N LEU A 113 1.89 7.49 -10.75
CA LEU A 113 1.66 6.11 -10.34
C LEU A 113 0.24 5.72 -10.72
N GLY A 114 0.09 5.05 -11.83
CA GLY A 114 -1.23 4.64 -12.31
C GLY A 114 -1.75 3.41 -11.60
N GLY A 115 -3.05 3.21 -11.68
CA GLY A 115 -3.66 1.97 -11.27
C GLY A 115 -3.38 0.89 -12.30
N LYS A 116 -3.46 -0.37 -11.87
CA LYS A 116 -3.32 -1.49 -12.79
C LYS A 116 -4.61 -1.62 -13.59
N GLN A 117 -4.60 -1.03 -14.75
CA GLN A 117 -5.69 -1.21 -15.68
C GLN A 117 -5.09 -1.69 -16.98
N SER A 118 -5.83 -2.48 -17.66
CA SER A 118 -5.47 -2.80 -19.00
C SER A 118 -5.98 -1.67 -19.89
N ALA A 119 -5.22 -1.33 -20.90
CA ALA A 119 -5.66 -0.32 -21.87
C ALA A 119 -7.02 -0.69 -22.47
N GLU A 120 -7.29 -1.94 -22.57
CA GLU A 120 -8.54 -2.47 -23.09
C GLU A 120 -9.73 -2.26 -22.16
N ALA A 121 -9.50 -1.86 -20.93
CA ALA A 121 -10.58 -1.55 -20.01
C ALA A 121 -11.23 -0.19 -20.27
N LEU A 122 -10.63 0.59 -21.13
CA LEU A 122 -11.11 1.94 -21.43
C LEU A 122 -11.98 1.98 -22.71
#